data_7e8e03a0e3b4a7b19f73579071a391b8
#
_entry.id   7e8e03a0e3b4a7b19f73579071a391b8
#
_cell.length_a   1.000
_cell.length_b   1.000
_cell.length_c   1.000
_cell.angle_alpha   90.00
_cell.angle_beta   90.00
_cell.angle_gamma   90.00
#
_symmetry.space_group_name_H-M   'P 1'
#
loop_
_entity.id
_entity.type
_entity.pdbx_description
1 polymer ?
#
loop_
_entity_poly.entity_id
_entity_poly.type
_entity_poly.pdbx_seq_one_letter_code
_entity_poly.pdbx_strand_id
1 'polypeptide(L)'
;MCIRDRPYAGLSTCLGAVMPAHVVYPKVDHRPAGFSPRWLKDILRGQLGFTGAIFSDDLSMEGARHLDGGQLGYAEAAALALDAGCDMVLLCNQSSGGGEAVDELLAGLQQQADAGHWQSNPDSEARRLALLPQTAPLTWDELMHQPAYQRALERLP
;
A
#
# COMPACT_ATOMS: atom_id res chain seq x y z
N MET A 1 22.24 -3.99 9.95
CA MET A 1 20.85 -4.41 9.77
C MET A 1 20.17 -4.41 11.13
N CYS A 2 19.12 -3.61 11.31
CA CYS A 2 18.41 -3.53 12.57
C CYS A 2 17.62 -4.83 12.82
N ILE A 3 17.51 -5.26 14.09
CA ILE A 3 16.72 -6.46 14.45
C ILE A 3 15.27 -6.38 13.93
N ARG A 4 14.73 -5.17 13.80
CA ARG A 4 13.38 -4.92 13.27
C ARG A 4 13.20 -5.24 11.80
N ASP A 5 14.27 -5.24 11.00
CA ASP A 5 14.18 -5.49 9.53
C ASP A 5 14.18 -6.98 9.21
N ARG A 6 14.69 -7.81 10.13
CA ARG A 6 14.77 -9.27 9.95
C ARG A 6 13.41 -9.97 9.75
N PRO A 7 12.33 -9.61 10.46
CA PRO A 7 11.02 -10.23 10.22
C PRO A 7 10.53 -10.03 8.78
N TYR A 8 10.71 -8.83 8.22
CA TYR A 8 10.28 -8.54 6.85
C TYR A 8 11.08 -9.33 5.81
N ALA A 9 12.40 -9.43 5.98
CA ALA A 9 13.23 -10.24 5.10
C ALA A 9 12.85 -11.74 5.15
N GLY A 10 12.52 -12.28 6.34
CA GLY A 10 12.06 -13.65 6.51
C GLY A 10 10.62 -13.91 6.05
N LEU A 11 9.76 -12.87 6.05
CA LEU A 11 8.34 -12.98 5.72
C LEU A 11 8.03 -12.52 4.28
N SER A 12 9.00 -11.97 3.55
CA SER A 12 8.78 -11.39 2.21
C SER A 12 8.12 -12.36 1.22
N THR A 13 8.33 -13.65 1.40
CA THR A 13 7.75 -14.71 0.54
C THR A 13 6.34 -15.15 0.93
N CYS A 14 5.86 -14.78 2.12
CA CYS A 14 4.53 -15.19 2.61
C CYS A 14 3.58 -14.01 2.88
N LEU A 15 4.08 -12.76 2.84
CA LEU A 15 3.23 -11.58 2.97
C LEU A 15 2.48 -11.32 1.66
N GLY A 16 1.15 -11.24 1.73
CA GLY A 16 0.31 -10.86 0.59
C GLY A 16 0.37 -9.38 0.24
N ALA A 17 0.63 -8.53 1.25
CA ALA A 17 0.73 -7.08 1.07
C ALA A 17 1.65 -6.43 2.11
N VAL A 18 2.17 -5.24 1.79
CA VAL A 18 2.93 -4.37 2.70
C VAL A 18 2.48 -2.92 2.55
N MET A 19 2.75 -2.13 3.58
CA MET A 19 2.46 -0.70 3.62
C MET A 19 3.69 0.05 4.14
N PRO A 20 4.44 0.76 3.28
CA PRO A 20 5.55 1.60 3.69
C PRO A 20 5.06 2.90 4.33
N ALA A 21 5.63 3.27 5.47
CA ALA A 21 5.28 4.49 6.17
C ALA A 21 5.78 5.76 5.44
N HIS A 22 5.11 6.91 5.69
CA HIS A 22 5.56 8.23 5.22
C HIS A 22 6.73 8.75 6.08
N VAL A 23 7.82 7.99 6.12
CA VAL A 23 9.03 8.32 6.89
C VAL A 23 10.22 8.45 5.95
N VAL A 24 11.01 9.51 6.15
CA VAL A 24 12.26 9.74 5.42
C VAL A 24 13.40 9.01 6.10
N TYR A 25 14.17 8.26 5.31
CA TYR A 25 15.42 7.62 5.72
C TYR A 25 16.58 8.23 4.92
N PRO A 26 17.15 9.36 5.36
CA PRO A 26 18.02 10.21 4.52
C PRO A 26 19.32 9.54 4.05
N LYS A 27 19.71 8.41 4.67
CA LYS A 27 20.84 7.61 4.18
C LYS A 27 20.50 6.72 2.97
N VAL A 28 19.22 6.61 2.61
CA VAL A 28 18.75 5.79 1.49
C VAL A 28 18.13 6.65 0.41
N ASP A 29 17.18 7.53 0.80
CA ASP A 29 16.51 8.48 -0.09
C ASP A 29 16.04 9.69 0.73
N HIS A 30 16.00 10.86 0.09
CA HIS A 30 15.46 12.10 0.67
C HIS A 30 13.92 12.13 0.71
N ARG A 31 13.27 11.25 -0.06
CA ARG A 31 11.81 11.11 -0.08
C ARG A 31 11.30 10.18 1.02
N PRO A 32 10.06 10.36 1.51
CA PRO A 32 9.38 9.36 2.32
C PRO A 32 9.37 7.98 1.65
N ALA A 33 9.47 6.90 2.43
CA ALA A 33 9.58 5.55 1.88
C ALA A 33 8.44 5.19 0.91
N GLY A 34 7.19 5.64 1.19
CA GLY A 34 6.03 5.44 0.32
C GLY A 34 6.07 6.20 -1.00
N PHE A 35 6.95 7.21 -1.15
CA PHE A 35 7.15 8.00 -2.36
C PHE A 35 8.50 7.76 -3.03
N SER A 36 9.25 6.76 -2.59
CA SER A 36 10.60 6.48 -3.03
C SER A 36 10.66 5.25 -3.94
N PRO A 37 10.92 5.41 -5.25
CA PRO A 37 11.22 4.28 -6.14
C PRO A 37 12.41 3.44 -5.65
N ARG A 38 13.37 4.11 -4.99
CA ARG A 38 14.52 3.42 -4.39
C ARG A 38 14.10 2.40 -3.33
N TRP A 39 13.15 2.78 -2.45
CA TRP A 39 12.63 1.86 -1.46
C TRP A 39 11.73 0.78 -2.06
N LEU A 40 10.79 1.16 -2.94
CA LEU A 40 9.75 0.25 -3.39
C LEU A 40 10.18 -0.65 -4.55
N LYS A 41 10.87 -0.09 -5.53
CA LYS A 41 11.30 -0.84 -6.72
C LYS A 41 12.65 -1.53 -6.49
N ASP A 42 13.68 -0.78 -6.04
CA ASP A 42 15.03 -1.35 -5.98
C ASP A 42 15.22 -2.26 -4.76
N ILE A 43 14.81 -1.80 -3.56
CA ILE A 43 15.05 -2.53 -2.32
C ILE A 43 13.95 -3.57 -2.10
N LEU A 44 12.69 -3.16 -2.00
CA LEU A 44 11.60 -4.07 -1.62
C LEU A 44 11.35 -5.13 -2.70
N ARG A 45 11.16 -4.72 -3.95
CA ARG A 45 10.94 -5.67 -5.04
C ARG A 45 12.24 -6.31 -5.54
N GLY A 46 13.27 -5.53 -5.77
CA GLY A 46 14.52 -6.02 -6.38
C GLY A 46 15.40 -6.82 -5.43
N GLN A 47 15.76 -6.26 -4.26
CA GLN A 47 16.69 -6.90 -3.33
C GLN A 47 16.02 -7.90 -2.38
N LEU A 48 14.81 -7.57 -1.87
CA LEU A 48 14.06 -8.44 -0.95
C LEU A 48 13.14 -9.42 -1.68
N GLY A 49 12.96 -9.28 -3.00
CA GLY A 49 12.16 -10.19 -3.82
C GLY A 49 10.66 -10.18 -3.49
N PHE A 50 10.13 -9.08 -2.93
CA PHE A 50 8.73 -9.00 -2.56
C PHE A 50 7.82 -8.94 -3.80
N THR A 51 6.88 -9.87 -3.90
CA THR A 51 5.98 -10.02 -5.06
C THR A 51 4.54 -9.64 -4.77
N GLY A 52 4.17 -9.40 -3.50
CA GLY A 52 2.81 -9.03 -3.09
C GLY A 52 2.44 -7.59 -3.43
N ALA A 53 1.25 -7.15 -3.03
CA ALA A 53 0.76 -5.80 -3.25
C ALA A 53 1.43 -4.79 -2.29
N ILE A 54 1.66 -3.57 -2.78
CA ILE A 54 2.15 -2.45 -1.99
C ILE A 54 1.03 -1.41 -1.89
N PHE A 55 0.56 -1.14 -0.67
CA PHE A 55 -0.36 -0.04 -0.37
C PHE A 55 0.45 1.20 0.01
N SER A 56 -0.02 2.39 -0.32
CA SER A 56 0.49 3.57 0.38
C SER A 56 0.02 3.55 1.84
N ASP A 57 0.71 4.23 2.73
CA ASP A 57 0.10 4.67 3.99
C ASP A 57 -0.92 5.77 3.69
N ASP A 58 -1.69 6.18 4.70
CA ASP A 58 -2.75 7.17 4.55
C ASP A 58 -2.24 8.51 4.01
N LEU A 59 -2.73 8.91 2.83
CA LEU A 59 -2.35 10.15 2.17
C LEU A 59 -2.88 11.41 2.89
N SER A 60 -3.77 11.27 3.87
CA SER A 60 -4.20 12.38 4.73
C SER A 60 -3.19 12.74 5.81
N MET A 61 -2.21 11.86 6.09
CA MET A 61 -1.18 12.09 7.10
C MET A 61 -0.24 13.22 6.68
N GLU A 62 0.23 13.99 7.66
CA GLU A 62 1.13 15.12 7.46
C GLU A 62 2.40 14.76 6.68
N GLY A 63 2.97 13.57 6.94
CA GLY A 63 4.13 13.06 6.22
C GLY A 63 3.91 12.78 4.72
N ALA A 64 2.66 12.70 4.27
CA ALA A 64 2.28 12.56 2.86
C ALA A 64 1.95 13.92 2.21
N ARG A 65 1.75 14.95 3.02
CA ARG A 65 1.24 16.26 2.58
C ARG A 65 2.35 17.26 2.28
N HIS A 66 3.60 16.93 2.58
CA HIS A 66 4.75 17.82 2.38
C HIS A 66 5.90 17.09 1.70
N LEU A 67 6.40 17.66 0.62
CA LEU A 67 7.59 17.19 -0.09
C LEU A 67 8.39 18.39 -0.60
N ASP A 68 9.70 18.36 -0.39
CA ASP A 68 10.66 19.39 -0.87
C ASP A 68 10.26 20.84 -0.47
N GLY A 69 9.63 20.99 0.70
CA GLY A 69 9.18 22.29 1.23
C GLY A 69 7.86 22.80 0.64
N GLY A 70 7.23 22.04 -0.26
CA GLY A 70 5.89 22.33 -0.80
C GLY A 70 4.80 21.48 -0.17
N GLN A 71 3.57 21.97 -0.18
CA GLN A 71 2.38 21.23 0.21
C GLN A 71 1.83 20.48 -1.00
N LEU A 72 1.51 19.19 -0.85
CA LEU A 72 0.93 18.34 -1.89
C LEU A 72 -0.60 18.27 -1.78
N GLY A 73 -1.29 18.31 -2.93
CA GLY A 73 -2.67 17.89 -3.08
C GLY A 73 -2.82 16.36 -2.94
N TYR A 74 -4.04 15.87 -2.68
CA TYR A 74 -4.27 14.41 -2.55
C TYR A 74 -3.99 13.68 -3.85
N ALA A 75 -4.37 14.24 -4.99
CA ALA A 75 -4.10 13.67 -6.31
C ALA A 75 -2.60 13.61 -6.62
N GLU A 76 -1.84 14.66 -6.25
CA GLU A 76 -0.38 14.69 -6.42
C GLU A 76 0.32 13.64 -5.56
N ALA A 77 -0.08 13.56 -4.27
CA ALA A 77 0.45 12.55 -3.35
C ALA A 77 0.14 11.12 -3.84
N ALA A 78 -1.07 10.89 -4.35
CA ALA A 78 -1.47 9.61 -4.92
C ALA A 78 -0.63 9.25 -6.17
N ALA A 79 -0.43 10.21 -7.07
CA ALA A 79 0.41 10.00 -8.25
C ALA A 79 1.85 9.65 -7.86
N LEU A 80 2.45 10.38 -6.91
CA LEU A 80 3.78 10.09 -6.41
C LEU A 80 3.91 8.69 -5.81
N ALA A 81 2.91 8.23 -5.04
CA ALA A 81 2.89 6.88 -4.49
C ALA A 81 2.81 5.80 -5.58
N LEU A 82 1.92 5.98 -6.55
CA LEU A 82 1.76 5.06 -7.69
C LEU A 82 3.03 5.00 -8.55
N ASP A 83 3.62 6.14 -8.87
CA ASP A 83 4.87 6.23 -9.63
C ASP A 83 6.05 5.61 -8.88
N ALA A 84 6.08 5.74 -7.55
CA ALA A 84 7.07 5.11 -6.72
C ALA A 84 6.97 3.59 -6.72
N GLY A 85 5.81 3.01 -7.02
CA GLY A 85 5.60 1.58 -7.11
C GLY A 85 4.54 1.00 -6.18
N CYS A 86 3.71 1.85 -5.54
CA CYS A 86 2.51 1.40 -4.87
C CYS A 86 1.49 0.85 -5.88
N ASP A 87 0.79 -0.21 -5.51
CA ASP A 87 -0.29 -0.80 -6.30
C ASP A 87 -1.64 -0.18 -5.95
N MET A 88 -1.78 0.34 -4.74
CA MET A 88 -2.99 0.96 -4.20
C MET A 88 -2.61 2.15 -3.32
N VAL A 89 -3.49 3.14 -3.27
CA VAL A 89 -3.36 4.31 -2.39
C VAL A 89 -4.52 4.37 -1.40
N LEU A 90 -4.24 4.88 -0.20
CA LEU A 90 -5.23 5.04 0.86
C LEU A 90 -5.46 6.53 1.15
N LEU A 91 -6.72 6.93 1.24
CA LEU A 91 -7.13 8.23 1.74
C LEU A 91 -8.19 8.01 2.82
N CYS A 92 -7.76 8.06 4.09
CA CYS A 92 -8.60 7.73 5.23
C CYS A 92 -9.39 8.93 5.74
N ASN A 93 -10.55 8.64 6.37
CA ASN A 93 -11.37 9.61 7.11
C ASN A 93 -11.92 10.81 6.30
N GLN A 94 -11.72 10.84 4.98
CA GLN A 94 -12.15 11.95 4.13
C GLN A 94 -13.58 11.79 3.57
N SER A 95 -14.20 10.63 3.77
CA SER A 95 -15.60 10.38 3.37
C SER A 95 -16.63 10.94 4.37
N SER A 96 -16.23 11.22 5.61
CA SER A 96 -17.12 11.66 6.69
C SER A 96 -17.63 13.10 6.56
N GLY A 97 -17.06 13.89 5.64
CA GLY A 97 -17.45 15.30 5.39
C GLY A 97 -18.16 15.52 4.04
N GLY A 98 -18.72 14.47 3.41
CA GLY A 98 -19.36 14.57 2.09
C GLY A 98 -18.54 13.95 0.95
N GLY A 99 -17.27 13.58 1.21
CA GLY A 99 -16.44 12.86 0.23
C GLY A 99 -15.72 13.73 -0.81
N GLU A 100 -15.83 15.06 -0.74
CA GLU A 100 -15.23 16.00 -1.70
C GLU A 100 -13.73 15.74 -1.94
N ALA A 101 -12.98 15.41 -0.89
CA ALA A 101 -11.55 15.09 -1.02
C ALA A 101 -11.28 13.80 -1.81
N VAL A 102 -12.19 12.82 -1.73
CA VAL A 102 -12.11 11.59 -2.51
C VAL A 102 -12.43 11.87 -3.97
N ASP A 103 -13.45 12.67 -4.23
CA ASP A 103 -13.84 13.06 -5.59
C ASP A 103 -12.74 13.90 -6.25
N GLU A 104 -12.11 14.83 -5.52
CA GLU A 104 -10.97 15.61 -5.98
C GLU A 104 -9.76 14.72 -6.34
N LEU A 105 -9.44 13.76 -5.48
CA LEU A 105 -8.37 12.80 -5.73
C LEU A 105 -8.66 12.00 -7.01
N LEU A 106 -9.86 11.45 -7.15
CA LEU A 106 -10.24 10.65 -8.32
C LEU A 106 -10.23 11.48 -9.61
N ALA A 107 -10.78 12.70 -9.57
CA ALA A 107 -10.75 13.62 -10.71
C ALA A 107 -9.33 13.98 -11.13
N GLY A 108 -8.44 14.23 -10.15
CA GLY A 108 -7.04 14.55 -10.42
C GLY A 108 -6.27 13.36 -11.01
N LEU A 109 -6.50 12.14 -10.54
CA LEU A 109 -5.90 10.93 -11.13
C LEU A 109 -6.44 10.67 -12.54
N GLN A 110 -7.74 10.87 -12.77
CA GLN A 110 -8.33 10.75 -14.11
C GLN A 110 -7.69 11.74 -15.08
N GLN A 111 -7.53 12.99 -14.67
CA GLN A 111 -6.86 14.01 -15.49
C GLN A 111 -5.43 13.61 -15.87
N GLN A 112 -4.68 13.01 -14.95
CA GLN A 112 -3.32 12.53 -15.23
C GLN A 112 -3.32 11.34 -16.20
N ALA A 113 -4.30 10.44 -16.07
CA ALA A 113 -4.47 9.33 -16.99
C ALA A 113 -4.82 9.83 -18.41
N ASP A 114 -5.75 10.77 -18.54
CA ASP A 114 -6.14 11.39 -19.80
C ASP A 114 -5.00 12.15 -20.48
N ALA A 115 -4.12 12.76 -19.68
CA ALA A 115 -2.90 13.42 -20.14
C ALA A 115 -1.77 12.44 -20.51
N GLY A 116 -1.96 11.14 -20.29
CA GLY A 116 -0.95 10.11 -20.56
C GLY A 116 0.19 10.05 -19.55
N HIS A 117 0.09 10.77 -18.44
CA HIS A 117 1.10 10.77 -17.36
C HIS A 117 1.02 9.52 -16.49
N TRP A 118 -0.11 8.83 -16.47
CA TRP A 118 -0.29 7.57 -15.76
C TRP A 118 -0.92 6.52 -16.67
N GLN A 119 -0.42 5.30 -16.57
CA GLN A 119 -0.95 4.14 -17.30
C GLN A 119 -1.16 2.97 -16.36
N SER A 120 -2.21 2.20 -16.64
CA SER A 120 -2.50 0.97 -15.91
C SER A 120 -1.36 -0.02 -16.08
N ASN A 121 -0.94 -0.65 -14.96
CA ASN A 121 0.10 -1.66 -14.94
C ASN A 121 -0.54 -3.04 -14.72
N PRO A 122 -0.47 -3.96 -15.70
CA PRO A 122 -1.07 -5.30 -15.59
C PRO A 122 -0.55 -6.11 -14.40
N ASP A 123 0.73 -5.96 -14.04
CA ASP A 123 1.31 -6.65 -12.88
C ASP A 123 0.74 -6.11 -11.56
N SER A 124 0.49 -4.80 -11.49
CA SER A 124 -0.18 -4.18 -10.35
C SER A 124 -1.61 -4.68 -10.22
N GLU A 125 -2.34 -4.77 -11.32
CA GLU A 125 -3.70 -5.32 -11.34
C GLU A 125 -3.71 -6.78 -10.89
N ALA A 126 -2.81 -7.61 -11.38
CA ALA A 126 -2.69 -9.00 -10.98
C ALA A 126 -2.44 -9.14 -9.47
N ARG A 127 -1.57 -8.30 -8.88
CA ARG A 127 -1.33 -8.27 -7.43
C ARG A 127 -2.56 -7.87 -6.63
N ARG A 128 -3.33 -6.88 -7.09
CA ARG A 128 -4.59 -6.46 -6.45
C ARG A 128 -5.64 -7.57 -6.50
N LEU A 129 -5.81 -8.22 -7.65
CA LEU A 129 -6.75 -9.34 -7.81
C LEU A 129 -6.36 -10.55 -6.96
N ALA A 130 -5.07 -10.80 -6.74
CA ALA A 130 -4.60 -11.88 -5.88
C ALA A 130 -4.97 -11.69 -4.39
N LEU A 131 -5.31 -10.47 -3.96
CA LEU A 131 -5.81 -10.21 -2.60
C LEU A 131 -7.29 -10.54 -2.42
N LEU A 132 -8.03 -10.72 -3.50
CA LEU A 132 -9.44 -11.08 -3.43
C LEU A 132 -9.61 -12.53 -2.96
N PRO A 133 -10.72 -12.86 -2.28
CA PRO A 133 -11.04 -14.22 -1.89
C PRO A 133 -10.99 -15.16 -3.11
N GLN A 134 -10.24 -16.25 -2.99
CA GLN A 134 -10.10 -17.25 -4.05
C GLN A 134 -11.14 -18.38 -3.96
N THR A 135 -11.88 -18.44 -2.84
CA THR A 135 -12.90 -19.45 -2.57
C THR A 135 -14.16 -18.78 -2.04
N ALA A 136 -15.28 -19.45 -2.15
CA ALA A 136 -16.51 -19.02 -1.47
C ALA A 136 -16.27 -18.93 0.05
N PRO A 137 -16.88 -17.94 0.75
CA PRO A 137 -16.79 -17.87 2.20
C PRO A 137 -17.42 -19.11 2.83
N LEU A 138 -16.81 -19.60 3.91
CA LEU A 138 -17.42 -20.65 4.73
C LEU A 138 -18.66 -20.09 5.42
N THR A 139 -19.66 -20.93 5.60
CA THR A 139 -20.75 -20.63 6.54
C THR A 139 -20.20 -20.57 7.97
N TRP A 140 -20.94 -19.92 8.88
CA TRP A 140 -20.53 -19.84 10.28
C TRP A 140 -20.32 -21.23 10.90
N ASP A 141 -21.24 -22.17 10.64
CA ASP A 141 -21.14 -23.53 11.16
C ASP A 141 -19.91 -24.27 10.61
N GLU A 142 -19.63 -24.16 9.33
CA GLU A 142 -18.42 -24.74 8.72
C GLU A 142 -17.15 -24.14 9.33
N LEU A 143 -17.11 -22.82 9.54
CA LEU A 143 -15.97 -22.15 10.17
C LEU A 143 -15.72 -22.63 11.58
N MET A 144 -16.78 -22.76 12.39
CA MET A 144 -16.69 -23.23 13.79
C MET A 144 -16.15 -24.66 13.89
N HIS A 145 -16.32 -25.48 12.84
CA HIS A 145 -15.79 -26.84 12.79
C HIS A 145 -14.41 -26.95 12.15
N GLN A 146 -13.84 -25.83 11.67
CA GLN A 146 -12.50 -25.85 11.09
C GLN A 146 -11.40 -26.04 12.16
N PRO A 147 -10.58 -27.10 12.08
CA PRO A 147 -9.51 -27.33 13.07
C PRO A 147 -8.52 -26.17 13.20
N ALA A 148 -8.25 -25.45 12.08
CA ALA A 148 -7.38 -24.28 12.10
C ALA A 148 -8.01 -23.14 12.92
N TYR A 149 -9.31 -22.90 12.78
CA TYR A 149 -10.03 -21.87 13.53
C TYR A 149 -10.06 -22.21 15.03
N GLN A 150 -10.39 -23.46 15.39
CA GLN A 150 -10.38 -23.89 16.78
C GLN A 150 -9.02 -23.74 17.45
N ARG A 151 -7.92 -24.17 16.76
CA ARG A 151 -6.56 -23.96 17.27
C ARG A 151 -6.20 -22.48 17.43
N ALA A 152 -6.75 -21.60 16.58
CA ALA A 152 -6.53 -20.16 16.73
C ALA A 152 -7.24 -19.60 17.95
N LEU A 153 -8.49 -20.04 18.22
CA LEU A 153 -9.24 -19.64 19.43
C LEU A 153 -8.53 -20.04 20.72
N GLU A 154 -7.91 -21.24 20.77
CA GLU A 154 -7.13 -21.71 21.93
C GLU A 154 -5.90 -20.85 22.25
N ARG A 155 -5.44 -20.03 21.28
CA ARG A 155 -4.28 -19.13 21.43
C ARG A 155 -4.65 -17.70 21.77
N LEU A 156 -5.92 -17.38 21.75
CA LEU A 156 -6.40 -16.08 22.21
C LEU A 156 -6.42 -16.04 23.75
N PRO A 157 -5.99 -14.90 24.34
CA PRO A 157 -6.00 -14.73 25.80
C PRO A 157 -7.42 -14.68 26.36
#